data_28b867c7d1cc7b66b3f5d5494c7bee67
#
_entry.id   28b867c7d1cc7b66b3f5d5494c7bee67
#
_cell.length_a   1.000
_cell.length_b   1.000
_cell.length_c   1.000
_cell.angle_alpha   90.00
_cell.angle_beta   90.00
_cell.angle_gamma   90.00
#
_symmetry.space_group_name_H-M   'P 1'
#
loop_
_entity.id
_entity.type
_entity.pdbx_description
1 polymer ?
#
loop_
_entity_poly.entity_id
_entity_poly.type
_entity_poly.pdbx_seq_one_letter_code
_entity_poly.pdbx_strand_id
1 'polypeptide(L)'
;MKAVADALEVARSHLHEKVRRLAKPRGSYRKPDDGDLLPLIRRLVDERPTYGYRRITALANRELVKTGKPMANHKRIFRIMRQNGMLLARHTGRRKGRLHDGKVVVMRSNLRWCSDGFEISCWNGDLVRLAFIIDAHDREIIAWHAVANAGISGSMVRDMMLEAVESRFAAIQAPHALTDNGSVYTAHETRAFATALNLVPCFTPIQSPESNGISESFVKTFKRDYVRVNPLPDAITALRQIAGWFLDYNENHPHSGLKMRSPRESCELNHHSPVSG
;
A
#
# COMPACT_ATOMS: atom_id res chain seq x y z
N MET A 1 52.00 -10.78 -4.12
CA MET A 1 50.61 -10.26 -3.79
C MET A 1 49.87 -9.77 -5.02
N LYS A 2 50.49 -8.92 -5.91
CA LYS A 2 49.80 -8.44 -7.12
C LYS A 2 49.45 -9.61 -8.05
N ALA A 3 50.42 -10.41 -8.44
CA ALA A 3 50.21 -11.56 -9.32
C ALA A 3 49.19 -12.58 -8.80
N VAL A 4 49.13 -12.77 -7.46
CA VAL A 4 48.18 -13.68 -6.83
C VAL A 4 46.76 -13.07 -6.82
N ALA A 5 46.64 -11.75 -6.63
CA ALA A 5 45.35 -11.06 -6.68
C ALA A 5 44.77 -11.09 -8.10
N ASP A 6 45.63 -10.86 -9.10
CA ASP A 6 45.28 -10.87 -10.53
C ASP A 6 44.90 -12.31 -10.97
N ALA A 7 45.62 -13.34 -10.53
CA ALA A 7 45.29 -14.75 -10.82
C ALA A 7 44.01 -15.26 -10.14
N LEU A 8 43.60 -14.66 -9.01
CA LEU A 8 42.38 -15.00 -8.27
C LEU A 8 41.22 -14.06 -8.59
N GLU A 9 41.42 -13.10 -9.49
CA GLU A 9 40.42 -12.06 -9.85
C GLU A 9 39.80 -11.34 -8.62
N VAL A 10 40.62 -11.10 -7.57
CA VAL A 10 40.20 -10.41 -6.36
C VAL A 10 40.99 -9.12 -6.14
N ALA A 11 40.36 -8.14 -5.47
CA ALA A 11 41.03 -6.92 -5.10
C ALA A 11 42.23 -7.17 -4.18
N ARG A 12 43.40 -6.52 -4.43
CA ARG A 12 44.60 -6.64 -3.61
C ARG A 12 44.35 -6.34 -2.13
N SER A 13 43.50 -5.36 -1.82
CA SER A 13 43.09 -5.03 -0.46
C SER A 13 42.42 -6.19 0.23
N HIS A 14 41.53 -6.89 -0.45
CA HIS A 14 40.81 -8.05 0.07
C HIS A 14 41.75 -9.22 0.38
N LEU A 15 42.71 -9.47 -0.52
CA LEU A 15 43.72 -10.51 -0.32
C LEU A 15 44.63 -10.17 0.87
N HIS A 16 45.04 -8.90 0.97
CA HIS A 16 45.90 -8.41 2.04
C HIS A 16 45.19 -8.51 3.44
N GLU A 17 43.90 -8.13 3.52
CA GLU A 17 43.10 -8.30 4.74
C GLU A 17 42.97 -9.76 5.16
N LYS A 18 42.74 -10.66 4.20
CA LYS A 18 42.61 -12.09 4.49
C LYS A 18 43.93 -12.71 4.93
N VAL A 19 45.05 -12.42 4.22
CA VAL A 19 46.36 -13.00 4.53
C VAL A 19 46.89 -12.51 5.87
N ARG A 20 46.65 -11.25 6.22
CA ARG A 20 47.08 -10.70 7.52
C ARG A 20 46.12 -10.99 8.67
N ARG A 21 45.00 -11.69 8.41
CA ARG A 21 43.91 -11.90 9.39
C ARG A 21 43.42 -10.60 10.04
N LEU A 22 43.57 -9.48 9.34
CA LEU A 22 43.16 -8.16 9.77
C LEU A 22 41.66 -7.92 9.57
N ALA A 23 40.98 -8.83 8.88
CA ALA A 23 39.51 -8.77 8.79
C ALA A 23 38.95 -8.84 10.20
N LYS A 24 38.56 -7.68 10.73
CA LYS A 24 37.76 -7.63 11.96
C LYS A 24 36.56 -8.56 11.75
N PRO A 25 36.30 -9.50 12.67
CA PRO A 25 35.09 -10.30 12.56
C PRO A 25 33.93 -9.32 12.36
N ARG A 26 33.11 -9.57 11.35
CA ARG A 26 31.88 -8.77 11.10
C ARG A 26 30.89 -9.04 12.24
N GLY A 27 31.28 -8.60 13.44
CA GLY A 27 30.43 -8.63 14.60
C GLY A 27 29.21 -7.75 14.40
N SER A 28 28.17 -8.00 15.15
CA SER A 28 26.97 -7.17 15.13
C SER A 28 27.36 -5.78 15.69
N TYR A 29 27.53 -4.82 14.77
CA TYR A 29 27.85 -3.45 15.13
C TYR A 29 26.63 -2.83 15.81
N ARG A 30 26.71 -2.65 17.12
CA ARG A 30 25.70 -1.93 17.93
C ARG A 30 26.21 -0.53 18.15
N LYS A 31 25.36 0.47 17.84
CA LYS A 31 25.61 1.85 18.21
C LYS A 31 24.92 2.13 19.54
N PRO A 32 25.54 2.91 20.46
CA PRO A 32 24.87 3.29 21.71
C PRO A 32 23.50 3.90 21.49
N ASP A 33 23.39 4.81 20.54
CA ASP A 33 22.14 5.51 20.17
C ASP A 33 21.05 4.60 19.58
N ASP A 34 21.33 3.32 19.30
CA ASP A 34 20.31 2.38 18.81
C ASP A 34 19.33 1.99 19.93
N GLY A 35 19.75 2.15 21.21
CA GLY A 35 18.90 1.89 22.37
C GLY A 35 17.62 2.72 22.38
N ASP A 36 17.70 3.98 21.97
CA ASP A 36 16.55 4.90 21.95
C ASP A 36 15.53 4.56 20.84
N LEU A 37 15.99 3.96 19.74
CA LEU A 37 15.13 3.57 18.61
C LEU A 37 14.47 2.22 18.82
N LEU A 38 15.07 1.32 19.57
CA LEU A 38 14.62 -0.03 19.73
C LEU A 38 13.18 -0.16 20.28
N PRO A 39 12.80 0.55 21.35
CA PRO A 39 11.43 0.52 21.87
C PRO A 39 10.41 0.99 20.85
N LEU A 40 10.69 2.07 20.13
CA LEU A 40 9.83 2.57 19.07
C LEU A 40 9.64 1.54 17.94
N ILE A 41 10.75 0.95 17.46
CA ILE A 41 10.70 -0.05 16.40
C ILE A 41 9.92 -1.27 16.85
N ARG A 42 10.10 -1.74 18.09
CA ARG A 42 9.39 -2.91 18.63
C ARG A 42 7.90 -2.65 18.67
N ARG A 43 7.46 -1.53 19.24
CA ARG A 43 6.05 -1.13 19.26
C ARG A 43 5.44 -1.11 17.85
N LEU A 44 6.11 -0.48 16.89
CA LEU A 44 5.63 -0.41 15.50
C LEU A 44 5.56 -1.78 14.82
N VAL A 45 6.47 -2.71 15.14
CA VAL A 45 6.43 -4.08 14.62
C VAL A 45 5.28 -4.86 15.24
N ASP A 46 5.02 -4.70 16.53
CA ASP A 46 3.91 -5.35 17.24
C ASP A 46 2.55 -4.84 16.72
N GLU A 47 2.42 -3.53 16.51
CA GLU A 47 1.22 -2.92 15.92
C GLU A 47 1.02 -3.28 14.44
N ARG A 48 2.09 -3.54 13.69
CA ARG A 48 2.11 -3.77 12.24
C ARG A 48 2.91 -5.02 11.86
N PRO A 49 2.46 -6.21 12.26
CA PRO A 49 3.25 -7.45 12.13
C PRO A 49 3.57 -7.86 10.69
N THR A 50 2.87 -7.31 9.71
CA THR A 50 3.08 -7.57 8.28
C THR A 50 4.02 -6.57 7.61
N TYR A 51 4.49 -5.53 8.33
CA TYR A 51 5.30 -4.49 7.74
C TYR A 51 6.79 -4.85 7.75
N GLY A 52 7.38 -4.81 6.57
CA GLY A 52 8.84 -4.92 6.42
C GLY A 52 9.56 -3.64 6.86
N TYR A 53 10.88 -3.74 7.05
CA TYR A 53 11.72 -2.66 7.58
C TYR A 53 11.54 -1.30 6.88
N ARG A 54 11.22 -1.26 5.59
CA ARG A 54 11.03 0.01 4.85
C ARG A 54 9.78 0.75 5.32
N ARG A 55 8.66 0.04 5.54
CA ARG A 55 7.42 0.61 6.08
C ARG A 55 7.59 1.00 7.55
N ILE A 56 8.25 0.15 8.34
CA ILE A 56 8.60 0.48 9.73
C ILE A 56 9.50 1.72 9.79
N THR A 57 10.44 1.89 8.83
CA THR A 57 11.25 3.12 8.76
C THR A 57 10.39 4.36 8.51
N ALA A 58 9.41 4.27 7.60
CA ALA A 58 8.53 5.38 7.29
C ALA A 58 7.72 5.81 8.53
N LEU A 59 7.10 4.86 9.22
CA LEU A 59 6.35 5.14 10.44
C LEU A 59 7.24 5.68 11.57
N ALA A 60 8.40 5.07 11.80
CA ALA A 60 9.34 5.54 12.82
C ALA A 60 9.80 6.97 12.54
N ASN A 61 10.09 7.32 11.29
CA ASN A 61 10.51 8.67 10.92
C ASN A 61 9.39 9.71 11.11
N ARG A 62 8.12 9.35 10.85
CA ARG A 62 6.99 10.24 11.16
C ARG A 62 6.96 10.59 12.65
N GLU A 63 7.16 9.62 13.54
CA GLU A 63 7.17 9.85 14.96
C GLU A 63 8.42 10.61 15.44
N LEU A 64 9.58 10.30 14.87
CA LEU A 64 10.82 11.01 15.17
C LEU A 64 10.71 12.49 14.81
N VAL A 65 10.16 12.81 13.62
CA VAL A 65 9.94 14.20 13.20
C VAL A 65 8.96 14.92 14.11
N LYS A 66 7.85 14.27 14.50
CA LYS A 66 6.89 14.87 15.47
C LYS A 66 7.52 15.18 16.82
N THR A 67 8.55 14.43 17.23
CA THR A 67 9.26 14.64 18.49
C THR A 67 10.55 15.48 18.35
N GLY A 68 10.77 16.10 17.18
CA GLY A 68 11.97 16.92 16.90
C GLY A 68 13.27 16.13 16.79
N LYS A 69 13.20 14.81 16.67
CA LYS A 69 14.37 13.95 16.55
C LYS A 69 14.79 13.75 15.08
N PRO A 70 16.08 13.54 14.79
CA PRO A 70 16.55 13.32 13.44
C PRO A 70 16.01 12.00 12.87
N MET A 71 15.70 11.99 11.57
CA MET A 71 15.23 10.79 10.86
C MET A 71 16.28 9.69 10.86
N ALA A 72 15.83 8.45 10.98
CA ALA A 72 16.66 7.26 10.92
C ALA A 72 16.75 6.74 9.47
N ASN A 73 17.96 6.39 9.04
CA ASN A 73 18.15 5.74 7.75
C ASN A 73 17.59 4.30 7.79
N HIS A 74 16.96 3.89 6.69
CA HIS A 74 16.39 2.55 6.55
C HIS A 74 17.40 1.40 6.77
N LYS A 75 18.70 1.62 6.46
CA LYS A 75 19.78 0.65 6.76
C LYS A 75 20.01 0.50 8.26
N ARG A 76 19.84 1.59 9.05
CA ARG A 76 19.93 1.56 10.52
C ARG A 76 18.76 0.76 11.09
N ILE A 77 17.53 1.05 10.67
CA ILE A 77 16.33 0.31 11.10
C ILE A 77 16.43 -1.17 10.71
N PHE A 78 16.83 -1.49 9.48
CA PHE A 78 17.06 -2.88 9.06
C PHE A 78 18.03 -3.62 9.97
N ARG A 79 19.16 -2.99 10.32
CA ARG A 79 20.16 -3.58 11.22
C ARG A 79 19.57 -3.86 12.61
N ILE A 80 18.87 -2.88 13.20
CA ILE A 80 18.24 -3.03 14.52
C ILE A 80 17.21 -4.16 14.47
N MET A 81 16.32 -4.17 13.50
CA MET A 81 15.33 -5.24 13.32
C MET A 81 15.98 -6.61 13.13
N ARG A 82 17.05 -6.70 12.34
CA ARG A 82 17.80 -7.95 12.13
C ARG A 82 18.42 -8.46 13.43
N GLN A 83 19.04 -7.59 14.21
CA GLN A 83 19.72 -7.93 15.47
C GLN A 83 18.74 -8.41 16.55
N ASN A 84 17.48 -8.02 16.45
CA ASN A 84 16.44 -8.35 17.43
C ASN A 84 15.39 -9.34 16.89
N GLY A 85 15.67 -10.02 15.75
CA GLY A 85 14.78 -11.07 15.22
C GLY A 85 13.43 -10.57 14.67
N MET A 86 13.31 -9.25 14.38
CA MET A 86 12.05 -8.62 13.97
C MET A 86 11.86 -8.54 12.44
N LEU A 87 12.74 -9.14 11.65
CA LEU A 87 12.57 -9.16 10.19
C LEU A 87 11.54 -10.21 9.78
N LEU A 88 10.70 -9.87 8.83
CA LEU A 88 9.81 -10.82 8.20
C LEU A 88 10.60 -11.96 7.53
N ALA A 89 10.02 -13.15 7.51
CA ALA A 89 10.58 -14.27 6.77
C ALA A 89 10.77 -13.90 5.29
N ARG A 90 11.92 -14.26 4.74
CA ARG A 90 12.23 -13.96 3.34
C ARG A 90 11.36 -14.84 2.44
N HIS A 91 10.51 -14.22 1.62
CA HIS A 91 9.75 -14.94 0.62
C HIS A 91 10.69 -15.40 -0.51
N THR A 92 10.93 -16.71 -0.61
CA THR A 92 11.83 -17.32 -1.61
C THR A 92 11.10 -17.73 -2.89
N GLY A 93 9.80 -17.47 -3.00
CA GLY A 93 9.00 -17.78 -4.18
C GLY A 93 9.55 -17.09 -5.42
N ARG A 94 9.89 -17.88 -6.44
CA ARG A 94 10.31 -17.38 -7.75
C ARG A 94 9.13 -16.63 -8.38
N ARG A 95 9.26 -15.32 -8.59
CA ARG A 95 8.27 -14.57 -9.36
C ARG A 95 8.27 -15.16 -10.78
N LYS A 96 7.17 -15.78 -11.18
CA LYS A 96 6.94 -16.07 -12.61
C LYS A 96 6.88 -14.70 -13.29
N GLY A 97 7.80 -14.45 -14.22
CA GLY A 97 7.78 -13.24 -15.02
C GLY A 97 6.45 -13.20 -15.78
N ARG A 98 5.56 -12.29 -15.41
CA ARG A 98 4.43 -11.94 -16.27
C ARG A 98 4.96 -10.95 -17.29
N LEU A 99 4.70 -11.20 -18.56
CA LEU A 99 4.82 -10.18 -19.61
C LEU A 99 3.81 -9.08 -19.24
N HIS A 100 4.29 -7.86 -19.03
CA HIS A 100 3.46 -6.70 -18.76
C HIS A 100 3.41 -5.86 -20.03
N ASP A 101 2.22 -5.68 -20.59
CA ASP A 101 1.99 -4.84 -21.79
C ASP A 101 2.01 -3.33 -21.48
N GLY A 102 2.52 -2.96 -20.33
CA GLY A 102 2.69 -1.57 -19.93
C GLY A 102 2.18 -1.28 -18.52
N LYS A 103 2.58 -0.16 -17.98
CA LYS A 103 2.13 0.36 -16.69
C LYS A 103 1.23 1.57 -16.96
N VAL A 104 -0.02 1.52 -16.53
CA VAL A 104 -0.88 2.69 -16.53
C VAL A 104 -0.32 3.70 -15.52
N VAL A 105 0.22 4.82 -16.02
CA VAL A 105 0.71 5.92 -15.21
C VAL A 105 -0.32 7.03 -15.28
N VAL A 106 -0.93 7.36 -14.14
CA VAL A 106 -1.86 8.48 -14.02
C VAL A 106 -1.09 9.67 -13.48
N MET A 107 -1.13 10.79 -14.19
CA MET A 107 -0.25 11.94 -13.95
C MET A 107 -0.67 12.81 -12.75
N ARG A 108 -1.94 12.80 -12.39
CA ARG A 108 -2.48 13.59 -11.26
C ARG A 108 -3.70 12.90 -10.63
N SER A 109 -4.02 13.30 -9.41
CA SER A 109 -5.23 12.86 -8.70
C SER A 109 -6.49 13.21 -9.47
N ASN A 110 -7.52 12.41 -9.30
CA ASN A 110 -8.85 12.58 -9.89
C ASN A 110 -8.93 12.47 -11.43
N LEU A 111 -7.88 12.02 -12.13
CA LEU A 111 -7.99 11.71 -13.55
C LEU A 111 -8.59 10.32 -13.81
N ARG A 112 -8.31 9.37 -12.95
CA ARG A 112 -8.80 7.99 -13.08
C ARG A 112 -9.04 7.39 -11.72
N TRP A 113 -10.24 6.93 -11.51
CA TRP A 113 -10.61 6.10 -10.37
C TRP A 113 -10.75 4.65 -10.82
N CYS A 114 -10.40 3.74 -9.94
CA CYS A 114 -10.64 2.31 -10.13
C CYS A 114 -11.63 1.86 -9.06
N SER A 115 -12.59 1.04 -9.45
CA SER A 115 -13.50 0.39 -8.53
C SER A 115 -13.34 -1.11 -8.62
N ASP A 116 -13.58 -1.81 -7.52
CA ASP A 116 -13.55 -3.26 -7.46
C ASP A 116 -14.27 -3.73 -6.19
N GLY A 117 -14.54 -5.03 -6.11
CA GLY A 117 -15.14 -5.66 -4.95
C GLY A 117 -14.36 -6.87 -4.46
N PHE A 118 -14.48 -7.18 -3.19
CA PHE A 118 -13.89 -8.39 -2.61
C PHE A 118 -14.69 -8.88 -1.41
N GLU A 119 -14.42 -10.13 -1.00
CA GLU A 119 -15.07 -10.79 0.11
C GLU A 119 -14.09 -11.04 1.26
N ILE A 120 -14.63 -10.96 2.48
CA ILE A 120 -14.00 -11.36 3.72
C ILE A 120 -14.85 -12.48 4.33
N SER A 121 -14.24 -13.65 4.59
CA SER A 121 -14.89 -14.74 5.29
C SER A 121 -14.60 -14.65 6.78
N CYS A 122 -15.64 -14.71 7.60
CA CYS A 122 -15.55 -14.76 9.06
C CYS A 122 -15.44 -16.21 9.57
N TRP A 123 -15.04 -16.37 10.82
CA TRP A 123 -14.81 -17.70 11.41
C TRP A 123 -16.11 -18.53 11.57
N ASN A 124 -17.24 -17.86 11.76
CA ASN A 124 -18.56 -18.49 11.87
C ASN A 124 -19.18 -18.83 10.50
N GLY A 125 -18.48 -18.54 9.38
CA GLY A 125 -18.96 -18.75 8.02
C GLY A 125 -19.68 -17.56 7.39
N ASP A 126 -19.91 -16.47 8.12
CA ASP A 126 -20.44 -15.23 7.55
C ASP A 126 -19.50 -14.66 6.48
N LEU A 127 -20.10 -14.02 5.48
CA LEU A 127 -19.40 -13.34 4.40
C LEU A 127 -19.66 -11.84 4.45
N VAL A 128 -18.60 -11.03 4.49
CA VAL A 128 -18.72 -9.58 4.30
C VAL A 128 -18.21 -9.24 2.91
N ARG A 129 -19.08 -8.63 2.09
CA ARG A 129 -18.74 -8.15 0.74
C ARG A 129 -18.50 -6.66 0.79
N LEU A 130 -17.41 -6.26 0.16
CA LEU A 130 -16.99 -4.88 0.09
C LEU A 130 -16.90 -4.46 -1.37
N ALA A 131 -17.29 -3.20 -1.63
CA ALA A 131 -16.95 -2.47 -2.84
C ALA A 131 -16.24 -1.18 -2.45
N PHE A 132 -15.35 -0.69 -3.31
CA PHE A 132 -14.59 0.52 -3.05
C PHE A 132 -14.25 1.25 -4.35
N ILE A 133 -13.99 2.56 -4.23
CA ILE A 133 -13.41 3.40 -5.27
C ILE A 133 -12.05 3.91 -4.78
N ILE A 134 -11.02 3.70 -5.58
CA ILE A 134 -9.64 4.12 -5.29
C ILE A 134 -9.13 5.03 -6.40
N ASP A 135 -8.48 6.13 -6.04
CA ASP A 135 -7.77 6.96 -7.01
C ASP A 135 -6.51 6.26 -7.52
N ALA A 136 -6.35 6.26 -8.83
CA ALA A 136 -5.25 5.57 -9.48
C ALA A 136 -3.89 6.28 -9.32
N HIS A 137 -3.85 7.55 -8.94
CA HIS A 137 -2.64 8.34 -8.73
C HIS A 137 -2.18 8.29 -7.28
N ASP A 138 -2.98 8.80 -6.36
CA ASP A 138 -2.63 8.94 -4.93
C ASP A 138 -2.96 7.72 -4.09
N ARG A 139 -3.69 6.72 -4.63
CA ARG A 139 -4.07 5.47 -3.95
C ARG A 139 -5.04 5.67 -2.79
N GLU A 140 -5.67 6.83 -2.65
CA GLU A 140 -6.67 7.06 -1.63
C GLU A 140 -7.95 6.30 -1.94
N ILE A 141 -8.52 5.64 -0.94
CA ILE A 141 -9.88 5.10 -1.02
C ILE A 141 -10.82 6.25 -0.79
N ILE A 142 -11.58 6.57 -1.84
CA ILE A 142 -12.47 7.75 -1.87
C ILE A 142 -13.81 7.42 -1.24
N ALA A 143 -14.37 6.27 -1.62
CA ALA A 143 -15.63 5.76 -1.09
C ALA A 143 -15.60 4.24 -0.99
N TRP A 144 -16.41 3.67 -0.11
CA TRP A 144 -16.54 2.23 0.07
C TRP A 144 -17.88 1.84 0.70
N HIS A 145 -18.36 0.65 0.36
CA HIS A 145 -19.51 0.02 1.01
C HIS A 145 -19.18 -1.39 1.47
N ALA A 146 -19.79 -1.82 2.57
CA ALA A 146 -19.65 -3.17 3.08
C ALA A 146 -21.00 -3.72 3.55
N VAL A 147 -21.32 -4.97 3.17
CA VAL A 147 -22.57 -5.65 3.54
C VAL A 147 -22.29 -7.05 4.06
N ALA A 148 -23.06 -7.48 5.04
CA ALA A 148 -22.99 -8.83 5.60
C ALA A 148 -23.98 -9.76 4.87
N ASN A 149 -23.49 -10.94 4.47
CA ASN A 149 -24.29 -12.05 3.94
C ASN A 149 -25.21 -11.70 2.74
N ALA A 150 -24.98 -10.55 2.10
CA ALA A 150 -25.71 -10.08 0.93
C ALA A 150 -24.76 -9.66 -0.20
N GLY A 151 -25.28 -9.52 -1.41
CA GLY A 151 -24.53 -8.99 -2.57
C GLY A 151 -24.48 -7.46 -2.53
N ILE A 152 -23.44 -6.88 -3.15
CA ILE A 152 -23.41 -5.44 -3.44
C ILE A 152 -24.47 -5.15 -4.51
N SER A 153 -25.43 -4.26 -4.20
CA SER A 153 -26.50 -3.90 -5.12
C SER A 153 -26.11 -2.73 -6.04
N GLY A 154 -26.86 -2.54 -7.14
CA GLY A 154 -26.66 -1.39 -8.02
C GLY A 154 -26.91 -0.04 -7.33
N SER A 155 -27.86 0.03 -6.39
CA SER A 155 -28.07 1.24 -5.57
C SER A 155 -26.83 1.57 -4.75
N MET A 156 -26.26 0.60 -4.02
CA MET A 156 -25.04 0.81 -3.22
C MET A 156 -23.87 1.30 -4.07
N VAL A 157 -23.73 0.79 -5.30
CA VAL A 157 -22.69 1.28 -6.22
C VAL A 157 -22.95 2.72 -6.63
N ARG A 158 -24.20 3.09 -6.90
CA ARG A 158 -24.57 4.48 -7.23
C ARG A 158 -24.34 5.43 -6.05
N ASP A 159 -24.73 5.01 -4.84
CA ASP A 159 -24.49 5.80 -3.62
C ASP A 159 -22.98 6.03 -3.41
N MET A 160 -22.18 4.98 -3.61
CA MET A 160 -20.72 5.08 -3.52
C MET A 160 -20.11 6.00 -4.60
N MET A 161 -20.65 6.02 -5.83
CA MET A 161 -20.24 6.95 -6.87
C MET A 161 -20.56 8.40 -6.49
N LEU A 162 -21.75 8.65 -5.95
CA LEU A 162 -22.15 9.96 -5.48
C LEU A 162 -21.25 10.44 -4.34
N GLU A 163 -21.05 9.61 -3.31
CA GLU A 163 -20.15 9.89 -2.19
C GLU A 163 -18.73 10.23 -2.68
N ALA A 164 -18.21 9.48 -3.66
CA ALA A 164 -16.89 9.74 -4.21
C ALA A 164 -16.80 11.11 -4.91
N VAL A 165 -17.84 11.50 -5.67
CA VAL A 165 -17.89 12.81 -6.33
C VAL A 165 -18.01 13.92 -5.30
N GLU A 166 -18.90 13.79 -4.33
CA GLU A 166 -19.10 14.79 -3.27
C GLU A 166 -17.84 14.98 -2.42
N SER A 167 -17.14 13.89 -2.07
CA SER A 167 -15.92 13.96 -1.25
C SER A 167 -14.74 14.63 -1.95
N ARG A 168 -14.68 14.53 -3.28
CA ARG A 168 -13.57 15.09 -4.08
C ARG A 168 -13.86 16.42 -4.71
N PHE A 169 -15.12 16.74 -4.93
CA PHE A 169 -15.57 17.96 -5.62
C PHE A 169 -16.76 18.56 -4.87
N ALA A 170 -16.68 19.84 -4.55
CA ALA A 170 -17.80 20.58 -3.96
C ALA A 170 -19.00 20.72 -4.93
N ALA A 171 -18.77 20.52 -6.22
CA ALA A 171 -19.76 20.50 -7.28
C ALA A 171 -19.29 19.57 -8.42
N ILE A 172 -20.23 19.04 -9.19
CA ILE A 172 -19.94 18.23 -10.38
C ILE A 172 -19.16 19.07 -11.40
N GLN A 173 -17.91 18.74 -11.62
CA GLN A 173 -17.01 19.44 -12.55
C GLN A 173 -16.60 18.54 -13.71
N ALA A 174 -15.41 18.73 -14.27
CA ALA A 174 -14.89 18.01 -15.43
C ALA A 174 -15.07 16.47 -15.36
N PRO A 175 -15.21 15.79 -16.50
CA PRO A 175 -15.42 14.34 -16.55
C PRO A 175 -14.20 13.58 -16.01
N HIS A 176 -14.45 12.53 -15.24
CA HIS A 176 -13.43 11.65 -14.66
C HIS A 176 -13.65 10.22 -15.12
N ALA A 177 -12.57 9.51 -15.39
CA ALA A 177 -12.64 8.12 -15.82
C ALA A 177 -12.84 7.17 -14.61
N LEU A 178 -13.91 6.38 -14.64
CA LEU A 178 -14.17 5.31 -13.67
C LEU A 178 -14.01 3.95 -14.36
N THR A 179 -13.13 3.11 -13.87
CA THR A 179 -12.83 1.80 -14.43
C THR A 179 -13.38 0.69 -13.55
N ASP A 180 -14.33 -0.11 -14.08
CA ASP A 180 -14.74 -1.40 -13.52
C ASP A 180 -15.40 -2.29 -14.59
N ASN A 181 -15.41 -3.60 -14.33
CA ASN A 181 -16.02 -4.62 -15.20
C ASN A 181 -17.08 -5.48 -14.50
N GLY A 182 -17.43 -5.19 -13.27
CA GLY A 182 -18.49 -5.92 -12.54
C GLY A 182 -19.86 -5.80 -13.21
N SER A 183 -20.68 -6.86 -13.16
CA SER A 183 -22.03 -6.85 -13.76
C SER A 183 -22.92 -5.71 -13.23
N VAL A 184 -22.72 -5.31 -11.98
CA VAL A 184 -23.45 -4.20 -11.36
C VAL A 184 -23.09 -2.85 -11.97
N TYR A 185 -21.85 -2.66 -12.41
CA TYR A 185 -21.36 -1.44 -13.07
C TYR A 185 -21.75 -1.38 -14.54
N THR A 186 -21.96 -2.52 -15.18
CA THR A 186 -22.40 -2.58 -16.59
C THR A 186 -23.89 -2.43 -16.76
N ALA A 187 -24.68 -2.48 -15.66
CA ALA A 187 -26.13 -2.25 -15.71
C ALA A 187 -26.47 -0.86 -16.27
N HIS A 188 -27.50 -0.78 -17.10
CA HIS A 188 -27.90 0.45 -17.79
C HIS A 188 -28.12 1.61 -16.83
N GLU A 189 -28.83 1.39 -15.72
CA GLU A 189 -29.09 2.42 -14.70
C GLU A 189 -27.83 2.96 -14.04
N THR A 190 -26.88 2.08 -13.71
CA THR A 190 -25.60 2.48 -13.09
C THR A 190 -24.76 3.30 -14.07
N ARG A 191 -24.76 2.92 -15.34
CA ARG A 191 -24.05 3.69 -16.40
C ARG A 191 -24.68 5.07 -16.62
N ALA A 192 -26.01 5.12 -16.72
CA ALA A 192 -26.73 6.39 -16.84
C ALA A 192 -26.45 7.32 -15.65
N PHE A 193 -26.46 6.79 -14.45
CA PHE A 193 -26.13 7.52 -13.22
C PHE A 193 -24.67 8.00 -13.21
N ALA A 194 -23.72 7.16 -13.57
CA ALA A 194 -22.31 7.55 -13.69
C ALA A 194 -22.15 8.73 -14.68
N THR A 195 -22.82 8.66 -15.86
CA THR A 195 -22.78 9.74 -16.83
C THR A 195 -23.39 11.04 -16.29
N ALA A 196 -24.49 10.95 -15.52
CA ALA A 196 -25.10 12.11 -14.88
C ALA A 196 -24.17 12.77 -13.84
N LEU A 197 -23.26 12.01 -13.24
CA LEU A 197 -22.21 12.49 -12.34
C LEU A 197 -20.94 12.95 -13.09
N ASN A 198 -20.93 13.06 -14.40
CA ASN A 198 -19.74 13.31 -15.23
C ASN A 198 -18.62 12.26 -15.05
N LEU A 199 -18.97 11.05 -14.60
CA LEU A 199 -18.05 9.93 -14.59
C LEU A 199 -18.07 9.25 -15.95
N VAL A 200 -16.91 9.13 -16.59
CA VAL A 200 -16.78 8.43 -17.87
C VAL A 200 -16.46 6.95 -17.58
N PRO A 201 -17.42 6.03 -17.82
CA PRO A 201 -17.18 4.60 -17.61
C PRO A 201 -16.08 4.11 -18.57
N CYS A 202 -15.00 3.59 -18.02
CA CYS A 202 -13.90 2.99 -18.77
C CYS A 202 -13.89 1.50 -18.47
N PHE A 203 -14.41 0.68 -19.39
CA PHE A 203 -14.38 -0.75 -19.21
C PHE A 203 -12.99 -1.31 -19.55
N THR A 204 -12.54 -2.22 -18.71
CA THR A 204 -11.31 -2.95 -18.97
C THR A 204 -11.56 -4.00 -20.04
N PRO A 205 -10.77 -4.07 -21.11
CA PRO A 205 -10.85 -5.22 -22.03
C PRO A 205 -10.69 -6.53 -21.26
N ILE A 206 -11.48 -7.55 -21.60
CA ILE A 206 -11.54 -8.86 -20.92
C ILE A 206 -10.16 -9.54 -20.81
N GLN A 207 -9.20 -9.17 -21.65
CA GLN A 207 -7.85 -9.71 -21.67
C GLN A 207 -6.75 -8.79 -21.12
N SER A 208 -7.09 -7.64 -20.54
CA SER A 208 -6.13 -6.69 -19.99
C SER A 208 -6.29 -6.53 -18.47
N PRO A 209 -5.85 -7.51 -17.67
CA PRO A 209 -5.94 -7.45 -16.20
C PRO A 209 -5.12 -6.29 -15.60
N GLU A 210 -4.26 -5.66 -16.39
CA GLU A 210 -3.34 -4.60 -15.95
C GLU A 210 -4.05 -3.28 -15.66
N SER A 211 -5.18 -3.03 -16.28
CA SER A 211 -5.96 -1.80 -16.08
C SER A 211 -6.59 -1.73 -14.68
N ASN A 212 -6.76 -2.87 -13.97
CA ASN A 212 -7.23 -2.93 -12.59
C ASN A 212 -6.14 -3.36 -11.57
N GLY A 213 -4.89 -3.40 -11.99
CA GLY A 213 -3.76 -3.81 -11.14
C GLY A 213 -3.61 -3.00 -9.84
N ILE A 214 -4.18 -1.78 -9.82
CA ILE A 214 -4.21 -0.92 -8.63
C ILE A 214 -5.19 -1.47 -7.61
N SER A 215 -6.43 -1.77 -8.01
CA SER A 215 -7.46 -2.37 -7.15
C SER A 215 -7.02 -3.73 -6.64
N GLU A 216 -6.47 -4.59 -7.50
CA GLU A 216 -5.93 -5.89 -7.07
C GLU A 216 -4.81 -5.76 -6.05
N SER A 217 -3.89 -4.80 -6.25
CA SER A 217 -2.80 -4.54 -5.31
C SER A 217 -3.32 -4.04 -3.97
N PHE A 218 -4.36 -3.18 -3.99
CA PHE A 218 -5.04 -2.73 -2.79
C PHE A 218 -5.69 -3.90 -2.06
N VAL A 219 -6.51 -4.72 -2.72
CA VAL A 219 -7.19 -5.88 -2.12
C VAL A 219 -6.18 -6.84 -1.46
N LYS A 220 -5.07 -7.14 -2.15
CA LYS A 220 -3.98 -7.97 -1.60
C LYS A 220 -3.37 -7.36 -0.34
N THR A 221 -3.14 -6.04 -0.36
CA THR A 221 -2.60 -5.29 0.78
C THR A 221 -3.59 -5.27 1.94
N PHE A 222 -4.85 -4.95 1.68
CA PHE A 222 -5.91 -4.87 2.69
C PHE A 222 -6.14 -6.22 3.37
N LYS A 223 -6.24 -7.30 2.60
CA LYS A 223 -6.37 -8.66 3.15
C LYS A 223 -5.16 -9.08 3.98
N ARG A 224 -3.94 -8.70 3.58
CA ARG A 224 -2.72 -9.04 4.31
C ARG A 224 -2.57 -8.25 5.60
N ASP A 225 -2.77 -6.92 5.53
CA ASP A 225 -2.34 -5.99 6.57
C ASP A 225 -3.46 -5.69 7.59
N TYR A 226 -4.73 -5.99 7.23
CA TYR A 226 -5.89 -5.73 8.10
C TYR A 226 -6.70 -7.00 8.37
N VAL A 227 -7.17 -7.70 7.32
CA VAL A 227 -8.08 -8.85 7.50
C VAL A 227 -7.40 -10.01 8.22
N ARG A 228 -6.17 -10.38 7.82
CA ARG A 228 -5.49 -11.57 8.34
C ARG A 228 -4.85 -11.39 9.72
N VAL A 229 -4.72 -10.16 10.18
CA VAL A 229 -4.08 -9.84 11.46
C VAL A 229 -5.08 -9.50 12.56
N ASN A 230 -6.36 -9.38 12.21
CA ASN A 230 -7.42 -9.08 13.16
C ASN A 230 -8.40 -10.25 13.34
N PRO A 231 -8.96 -10.45 14.53
CA PRO A 231 -9.97 -11.47 14.78
C PRO A 231 -11.28 -11.11 14.08
N LEU A 232 -11.88 -12.08 13.39
CA LEU A 232 -13.14 -11.94 12.65
C LEU A 232 -14.09 -13.07 13.03
N PRO A 233 -14.61 -13.08 14.26
CA PRO A 233 -15.52 -14.14 14.69
C PRO A 233 -16.83 -14.16 13.89
N ASP A 234 -17.34 -12.99 13.53
CA ASP A 234 -18.61 -12.79 12.82
C ASP A 234 -18.60 -11.51 11.95
N ALA A 235 -19.64 -11.36 11.12
CA ALA A 235 -19.79 -10.23 10.22
C ALA A 235 -19.99 -8.89 10.97
N ILE A 236 -20.63 -8.88 12.12
CA ILE A 236 -20.85 -7.67 12.91
C ILE A 236 -19.52 -7.11 13.40
N THR A 237 -18.66 -7.98 13.91
CA THR A 237 -17.30 -7.62 14.35
C THR A 237 -16.46 -7.12 13.17
N ALA A 238 -16.57 -7.78 12.01
CA ALA A 238 -15.87 -7.33 10.80
C ALA A 238 -16.33 -5.93 10.38
N LEU A 239 -17.63 -5.69 10.27
CA LEU A 239 -18.18 -4.39 9.86
C LEU A 239 -17.76 -3.24 10.77
N ARG A 240 -17.68 -3.48 12.09
CA ARG A 240 -17.23 -2.47 13.07
C ARG A 240 -15.77 -2.05 12.86
N GLN A 241 -14.92 -2.96 12.38
CA GLN A 241 -13.49 -2.69 12.20
C GLN A 241 -13.17 -2.05 10.84
N ILE A 242 -13.95 -2.35 9.80
CA ILE A 242 -13.66 -1.97 8.41
C ILE A 242 -13.50 -0.46 8.24
N ALA A 243 -14.35 0.36 8.84
CA ALA A 243 -14.25 1.82 8.76
C ALA A 243 -12.88 2.32 9.28
N GLY A 244 -12.45 1.81 10.42
CA GLY A 244 -11.13 2.12 10.99
C GLY A 244 -9.97 1.66 10.11
N TRP A 245 -10.11 0.52 9.43
CA TRP A 245 -9.08 0.02 8.53
C TRP A 245 -8.93 0.86 7.26
N PHE A 246 -10.03 1.33 6.67
CA PHE A 246 -9.98 2.23 5.52
C PHE A 246 -9.37 3.59 5.90
N LEU A 247 -9.76 4.12 7.07
CA LEU A 247 -9.18 5.35 7.60
C LEU A 247 -7.67 5.21 7.82
N ASP A 248 -7.25 4.14 8.51
CA ASP A 248 -5.83 3.85 8.74
C ASP A 248 -5.04 3.64 7.45
N TYR A 249 -5.65 2.98 6.45
CA TYR A 249 -5.03 2.82 5.15
C TYR A 249 -4.79 4.17 4.48
N ASN A 250 -5.78 5.05 4.46
CA ASN A 250 -5.66 6.37 3.84
C ASN A 250 -4.66 7.26 4.58
N GLU A 251 -4.66 7.25 5.90
CA GLU A 251 -3.86 8.18 6.70
C GLU A 251 -2.47 7.68 7.04
N ASN A 252 -2.30 6.37 7.22
CA ASN A 252 -1.07 5.85 7.82
C ASN A 252 -0.30 4.87 6.94
N HIS A 253 -0.94 4.17 5.99
CA HIS A 253 -0.29 3.09 5.27
C HIS A 253 0.82 3.59 4.33
N PRO A 254 2.11 3.22 4.53
CA PRO A 254 3.20 3.70 3.68
C PRO A 254 3.23 2.98 2.34
N HIS A 255 3.09 3.71 1.24
CA HIS A 255 3.15 3.19 -0.11
C HIS A 255 4.51 3.39 -0.77
N SER A 256 5.09 2.33 -1.29
CA SER A 256 6.36 2.43 -2.03
C SER A 256 6.25 3.29 -3.29
N GLY A 257 5.13 3.22 -3.99
CA GLY A 257 4.84 4.03 -5.18
C GLY A 257 4.65 5.52 -4.86
N LEU A 258 4.33 5.87 -3.61
CA LEU A 258 4.16 7.23 -3.10
C LEU A 258 5.36 7.68 -2.25
N LYS A 259 6.55 7.13 -2.49
CA LYS A 259 7.78 7.44 -1.73
C LYS A 259 7.63 7.20 -0.22
N MET A 260 6.91 6.13 0.16
CA MET A 260 6.56 5.76 1.55
C MET A 260 5.62 6.74 2.27
N ARG A 261 4.94 7.61 1.55
CA ARG A 261 3.84 8.41 2.09
C ARG A 261 2.56 7.59 2.16
N SER A 262 1.63 8.03 3.00
CA SER A 262 0.26 7.54 2.95
C SER A 262 -0.50 8.13 1.75
N PRO A 263 -1.64 7.57 1.36
CA PRO A 263 -2.49 8.15 0.33
C PRO A 263 -2.83 9.63 0.61
N ARG A 264 -3.26 9.95 1.83
CA ARG A 264 -3.66 11.31 2.22
C ARG A 264 -2.49 12.29 2.24
N GLU A 265 -1.33 11.91 2.80
CA GLU A 265 -0.10 12.70 2.72
C GLU A 265 0.31 13.00 1.27
N SER A 266 0.09 12.06 0.36
CA SER A 266 0.41 12.25 -1.05
C SER A 266 -0.57 13.19 -1.73
N CYS A 267 -1.86 13.10 -1.42
CA CYS A 267 -2.91 13.94 -1.95
C CYS A 267 -2.71 15.42 -1.54
N GLU A 268 -2.48 15.67 -0.25
CA GLU A 268 -2.27 17.01 0.31
C GLU A 268 -1.08 17.74 -0.33
N LEU A 269 0.02 17.03 -0.55
CA LEU A 269 1.21 17.62 -1.17
C LEU A 269 0.99 17.98 -2.66
N ASN A 270 0.18 17.22 -3.36
CA ASN A 270 -0.15 17.50 -4.76
C ASN A 270 -1.08 18.71 -4.90
N HIS A 271 -1.93 18.97 -3.91
CA HIS A 271 -2.79 20.16 -3.87
C HIS A 271 -2.02 21.46 -3.57
N HIS A 272 -0.87 21.37 -2.87
CA HIS A 272 -0.04 22.53 -2.52
C HIS A 272 1.07 22.84 -3.52
N SER A 273 1.29 22.00 -4.53
CA SER A 273 2.27 22.28 -5.58
C SER A 273 1.60 23.14 -6.66
N PRO A 274 2.00 24.41 -6.84
CA PRO A 274 1.52 25.21 -7.97
C PRO A 274 1.92 24.50 -9.26
N VAL A 275 0.98 24.39 -10.18
CA VAL A 275 1.24 23.91 -11.55
C VAL A 275 2.25 24.88 -12.15
N SER A 276 3.52 24.48 -12.19
CA SER A 276 4.51 25.15 -13.02
C SER A 276 4.06 24.96 -14.47
N GLY A 277 3.59 26.05 -15.07
CA GLY A 277 3.16 26.10 -16.45
C GLY A 277 4.30 25.86 -17.43
#